data_24b6ba97ee8df5398076961ed919ed0b
#
_entry.id   24b6ba97ee8df5398076961ed919ed0b
#
_cell.length_a   1.000
_cell.length_b   1.000
_cell.length_c   1.000
_cell.angle_alpha   90.00
_cell.angle_beta   90.00
_cell.angle_gamma   90.00
#
_symmetry.space_group_name_H-M   'P 1'
#
loop_
_entity.id
_entity.type
_entity.pdbx_description
1 polymer ?
#
loop_
_entity_poly.entity_id
_entity_poly.type
_entity_poly.pdbx_seq_one_letter_code
_entity_poly.pdbx_strand_id
1 'polypeptide(L)'
;MKKPTWPEVCALAERTGVEYSILELQRFTRDGVFPPDLIAKFWPKATPRRQAFLQGQTRYHGSPCRKCGATWRTVPGGHCVACERERKLREYHADPQKYMGRTRRWVRENLEYTRTYSRAYYQKKREASA
;
A
#
# COMPACT_ATOMS: atom_id res chain seq x y z
N MET A 1 5.01 -10.28 -4.57
CA MET A 1 4.37 -11.21 -3.60
C MET A 1 2.98 -11.57 -4.10
N LYS A 2 2.60 -12.84 -4.00
CA LYS A 2 1.31 -13.33 -4.49
C LYS A 2 0.27 -13.33 -3.35
N LYS A 3 -0.97 -12.92 -3.65
CA LYS A 3 -2.09 -13.02 -2.72
C LYS A 3 -2.47 -14.49 -2.52
N PRO A 4 -2.92 -14.90 -1.31
CA PRO A 4 -3.46 -16.22 -1.08
C PRO A 4 -4.70 -16.46 -1.94
N THR A 5 -4.86 -17.68 -2.39
CA THR A 5 -6.05 -18.12 -3.13
C THR A 5 -7.11 -18.67 -2.17
N TRP A 6 -8.37 -18.71 -2.62
CA TRP A 6 -9.46 -19.25 -1.80
C TRP A 6 -9.23 -20.69 -1.33
N PRO A 7 -8.78 -21.64 -2.16
CA PRO A 7 -8.46 -23.00 -1.70
C PRO A 7 -7.36 -23.03 -0.61
N GLU A 8 -6.33 -22.18 -0.73
CA GLU A 8 -5.28 -22.07 0.30
C GLU A 8 -5.84 -21.58 1.63
N VAL A 9 -6.73 -20.59 1.60
CA VAL A 9 -7.38 -20.04 2.81
C VAL A 9 -8.29 -21.07 3.45
N CYS A 10 -9.08 -21.83 2.68
CA CYS A 10 -9.92 -22.91 3.19
C CYS A 10 -9.08 -23.98 3.91
N ALA A 11 -8.02 -24.48 3.28
CA ALA A 11 -7.14 -25.48 3.87
C ALA A 11 -6.45 -24.98 5.16
N LEU A 12 -6.10 -23.69 5.22
CA LEU A 12 -5.55 -23.08 6.42
C LEU A 12 -6.60 -22.97 7.53
N ALA A 13 -7.84 -22.57 7.20
CA ALA A 13 -8.92 -22.43 8.17
C ALA A 13 -9.29 -23.78 8.80
N GLU A 14 -9.40 -24.84 8.02
CA GLU A 14 -9.65 -26.20 8.50
C GLU A 14 -8.54 -26.67 9.46
N ARG A 15 -7.29 -26.42 9.10
CA ARG A 15 -6.13 -26.85 9.90
C ARG A 15 -5.97 -26.07 11.20
N THR A 16 -6.32 -24.79 11.22
CA THR A 16 -6.05 -23.89 12.36
C THR A 16 -7.25 -23.67 13.26
N GLY A 17 -8.46 -24.09 12.87
CA GLY A 17 -9.68 -23.95 13.66
C GLY A 17 -10.03 -22.50 13.99
N VAL A 18 -10.02 -21.61 12.99
CA VAL A 18 -10.31 -20.18 13.20
C VAL A 18 -11.81 -19.91 13.38
N GLU A 19 -12.14 -18.90 14.18
CA GLU A 19 -13.53 -18.50 14.51
C GLU A 19 -14.13 -17.50 13.51
N TYR A 20 -13.63 -17.48 12.28
CA TYR A 20 -14.15 -16.62 11.20
C TYR A 20 -15.17 -17.36 10.36
N SER A 21 -16.27 -16.68 10.02
CA SER A 21 -17.27 -17.22 9.10
C SER A 21 -16.70 -17.37 7.67
N ILE A 22 -17.30 -18.27 6.90
CA ILE A 22 -16.95 -18.48 5.48
C ILE A 22 -17.03 -17.16 4.69
N LEU A 23 -18.05 -16.33 4.95
CA LEU A 23 -18.25 -15.05 4.27
C LEU A 23 -17.13 -14.04 4.58
N GLU A 24 -16.66 -14.00 5.82
CA GLU A 24 -15.53 -13.13 6.22
C GLU A 24 -14.24 -13.59 5.55
N LEU A 25 -13.95 -14.90 5.57
CA LEU A 25 -12.77 -15.46 4.90
C LEU A 25 -12.80 -15.23 3.38
N GLN A 26 -13.96 -15.33 2.75
CA GLN A 26 -14.14 -15.01 1.32
C GLN A 26 -13.86 -13.53 1.06
N ARG A 27 -14.36 -12.63 1.92
CA ARG A 27 -14.10 -11.18 1.80
C ARG A 27 -12.62 -10.88 1.92
N PHE A 28 -11.94 -11.41 2.95
CA PHE A 28 -10.49 -11.20 3.12
C PHE A 28 -9.69 -11.71 1.93
N THR A 29 -10.05 -12.86 1.40
CA THR A 29 -9.38 -13.46 0.24
C THR A 29 -9.57 -12.62 -1.02
N ARG A 30 -10.80 -12.17 -1.29
CA ARG A 30 -11.13 -11.29 -2.42
C ARG A 30 -10.38 -9.97 -2.34
N ASP A 31 -10.43 -9.32 -1.18
CA ASP A 31 -9.81 -8.00 -0.96
C ASP A 31 -8.28 -8.14 -0.85
N GLY A 32 -7.79 -9.33 -0.46
CA GLY A 32 -6.39 -9.63 -0.22
C GLY A 32 -5.84 -8.95 1.02
N VAL A 33 -6.73 -8.60 1.96
CA VAL A 33 -6.40 -7.94 3.24
C VAL A 33 -6.93 -8.79 4.37
N PHE A 34 -6.04 -9.22 5.25
CA PHE A 34 -6.32 -10.11 6.37
C PHE A 34 -6.05 -9.40 7.70
N PRO A 35 -6.86 -9.67 8.75
CA PRO A 35 -6.61 -9.12 10.09
C PRO A 35 -5.34 -9.74 10.72
N PRO A 36 -4.65 -9.00 11.61
CA PRO A 36 -3.36 -9.42 12.18
C PRO A 36 -3.41 -10.76 12.93
N ASP A 37 -4.49 -11.03 13.67
CA ASP A 37 -4.70 -12.28 14.40
C ASP A 37 -4.80 -13.49 13.47
N LEU A 38 -5.50 -13.33 12.35
CA LEU A 38 -5.61 -14.35 11.31
C LEU A 38 -4.28 -14.60 10.61
N ILE A 39 -3.53 -13.53 10.34
CA ILE A 39 -2.18 -13.64 9.76
C ILE A 39 -1.25 -14.41 10.68
N ALA A 40 -1.29 -14.15 11.98
CA ALA A 40 -0.48 -14.85 12.96
C ALA A 40 -0.80 -16.36 13.03
N LYS A 41 -2.08 -16.71 12.91
CA LYS A 41 -2.53 -18.12 12.88
C LYS A 41 -2.20 -18.83 11.55
N PHE A 42 -2.46 -18.20 10.42
CA PHE A 42 -2.27 -18.81 9.10
C PHE A 42 -0.81 -18.85 8.66
N TRP A 43 -0.07 -17.78 8.96
CA TRP A 43 1.32 -17.61 8.51
C TRP A 43 2.24 -17.19 9.67
N PRO A 44 2.42 -18.03 10.71
CA PRO A 44 3.19 -17.66 11.90
C PRO A 44 4.66 -17.33 11.62
N LYS A 45 5.20 -17.80 10.49
CA LYS A 45 6.58 -17.52 10.03
C LYS A 45 6.64 -16.43 8.97
N ALA A 46 5.56 -15.64 8.76
CA ALA A 46 5.58 -14.57 7.78
C ALA A 46 6.58 -13.47 8.17
N THR A 47 7.42 -13.08 7.23
CA THR A 47 8.32 -11.94 7.41
C THR A 47 7.54 -10.64 7.61
N PRO A 48 8.11 -9.60 8.25
CA PRO A 48 7.44 -8.29 8.40
C PRO A 48 6.90 -7.72 7.09
N ARG A 49 7.64 -7.89 6.00
CA ARG A 49 7.20 -7.50 4.65
C ARG A 49 5.97 -8.29 4.20
N ARG A 50 5.93 -9.60 4.44
CA ARG A 50 4.79 -10.46 4.09
C ARG A 50 3.57 -10.14 4.93
N GLN A 51 3.73 -9.89 6.22
CA GLN A 51 2.66 -9.45 7.12
C GLN A 51 2.04 -8.15 6.64
N ALA A 52 2.87 -7.13 6.37
CA ALA A 52 2.42 -5.85 5.84
C ALA A 52 1.66 -5.99 4.50
N PHE A 53 2.15 -6.86 3.60
CA PHE A 53 1.46 -7.16 2.34
C PHE A 53 0.07 -7.76 2.58
N LEU A 54 -0.05 -8.73 3.49
CA LEU A 54 -1.32 -9.38 3.83
C LEU A 54 -2.28 -8.45 4.58
N GLN A 55 -1.77 -7.41 5.25
CA GLN A 55 -2.58 -6.35 5.87
C GLN A 55 -2.96 -5.23 4.90
N GLY A 56 -2.57 -5.32 3.63
CA GLY A 56 -2.81 -4.26 2.63
C GLY A 56 -1.98 -3.00 2.85
N GLN A 57 -0.92 -3.06 3.66
CA GLN A 57 -0.04 -1.92 3.91
C GLN A 57 0.90 -1.69 2.73
N THR A 58 1.26 -0.43 2.48
CA THR A 58 2.21 -0.05 1.43
C THR A 58 3.65 0.02 1.92
N ARG A 59 3.85 0.11 3.25
CA ARG A 59 5.14 0.24 3.92
C ARG A 59 5.22 -0.68 5.14
N TYR A 60 6.44 -1.01 5.54
CA TYR A 60 6.72 -1.82 6.73
C TYR A 60 8.04 -1.40 7.37
N HIS A 61 8.22 -1.73 8.66
CA HIS A 61 9.51 -1.60 9.32
C HIS A 61 10.37 -2.82 9.01
N GLY A 62 11.50 -2.58 8.37
CA GLY A 62 12.49 -3.60 8.06
C GLY A 62 13.83 -3.34 8.75
N SER A 63 14.86 -4.06 8.33
CA SER A 63 16.24 -3.81 8.79
C SER A 63 16.69 -2.39 8.44
N PRO A 64 17.53 -1.75 9.27
CA PRO A 64 18.09 -0.43 8.98
C PRO A 64 18.75 -0.38 7.60
N CYS A 65 18.53 0.72 6.88
CA CYS A 65 19.13 0.92 5.58
C CYS A 65 20.65 1.15 5.74
N ARG A 66 21.46 0.40 5.02
CA ARG A 66 22.94 0.54 5.06
C ARG A 66 23.42 1.94 4.63
N LYS A 67 22.62 2.66 3.83
CA LYS A 67 22.96 3.98 3.29
C LYS A 67 22.55 5.13 4.21
N CYS A 68 21.33 5.10 4.78
CA CYS A 68 20.78 6.22 5.54
C CYS A 68 20.28 5.84 6.95
N GLY A 69 20.37 4.57 7.37
CA GLY A 69 19.92 4.10 8.68
C GLY A 69 18.40 3.97 8.86
N ALA A 70 17.58 4.51 7.95
CA ALA A 70 16.12 4.46 8.07
C ALA A 70 15.58 3.03 7.98
N THR A 71 14.54 2.73 8.77
CA THR A 71 13.92 1.39 8.87
C THR A 71 12.67 1.23 8.00
N TRP A 72 12.05 2.32 7.55
CA TRP A 72 10.88 2.27 6.69
C TRP A 72 11.21 1.78 5.28
N ARG A 73 10.49 0.74 4.85
CA ARG A 73 10.66 0.12 3.53
C ARG A 73 9.33 -0.01 2.80
N THR A 74 9.37 0.00 1.47
CA THR A 74 8.19 -0.22 0.62
C THR A 74 7.85 -1.71 0.55
N VAL A 75 6.58 -2.06 0.65
CA VAL A 75 6.14 -3.46 0.54
C VAL A 75 6.41 -4.05 -0.85
N PRO A 76 6.08 -3.37 -1.97
CA PRO A 76 6.30 -3.95 -3.32
C PRO A 76 7.77 -4.27 -3.62
N GLY A 77 8.68 -3.35 -3.36
CA GLY A 77 10.09 -3.48 -3.76
C GLY A 77 11.06 -3.80 -2.61
N GLY A 78 10.67 -3.61 -1.34
CA GLY A 78 11.56 -3.73 -0.19
C GLY A 78 12.60 -2.59 -0.10
N HIS A 79 12.44 -1.52 -0.90
CA HIS A 79 13.36 -0.39 -0.94
C HIS A 79 13.21 0.51 0.28
N CYS A 80 14.31 1.16 0.70
CA CYS A 80 14.27 2.19 1.73
C CYS A 80 13.48 3.41 1.24
N VAL A 81 12.45 3.81 1.97
CA VAL A 81 11.56 4.93 1.61
C VAL A 81 12.32 6.26 1.52
N ALA A 82 13.26 6.52 2.46
CA ALA A 82 14.06 7.72 2.48
C ALA A 82 14.98 7.82 1.25
N CYS A 83 15.72 6.76 0.95
CA CYS A 83 16.62 6.72 -0.22
C CYS A 83 15.85 6.80 -1.55
N GLU A 84 14.67 6.18 -1.63
CA GLU A 84 13.83 6.25 -2.83
C GLU A 84 13.26 7.66 -3.04
N ARG A 85 12.83 8.33 -1.95
CA ARG A 85 12.39 9.73 -2.00
C ARG A 85 13.51 10.65 -2.48
N GLU A 86 14.71 10.49 -1.93
CA GLU A 86 15.88 11.28 -2.32
C GLU A 86 16.25 11.05 -3.79
N ARG A 87 16.21 9.80 -4.26
CA ARG A 87 16.45 9.48 -5.68
C ARG A 87 15.44 10.15 -6.58
N LYS A 88 14.14 10.05 -6.27
CA LYS A 88 13.07 10.69 -7.04
C LYS A 88 13.19 12.22 -7.07
N LEU A 89 13.60 12.81 -5.94
CA LEU A 89 13.81 14.25 -5.86
C LEU A 89 14.98 14.70 -6.74
N ARG A 90 16.09 13.97 -6.74
CA ARG A 90 17.22 14.22 -7.64
C ARG A 90 16.83 14.08 -9.12
N GLU A 91 16.09 13.03 -9.47
CA GLU A 91 15.57 12.83 -10.83
C GLU A 91 14.65 13.99 -11.26
N TYR A 92 13.80 14.48 -10.36
CA TYR A 92 12.94 15.63 -10.60
C TYR A 92 13.75 16.90 -10.86
N HIS A 93 14.77 17.18 -10.03
CA HIS A 93 15.62 18.36 -10.20
C HIS A 93 16.50 18.30 -11.46
N ALA A 94 16.89 17.09 -11.87
CA ALA A 94 17.68 16.91 -13.10
C ALA A 94 16.86 17.21 -14.37
N ASP A 95 15.57 16.86 -14.40
CA ASP A 95 14.69 17.11 -15.55
C ASP A 95 13.24 17.41 -15.09
N PRO A 96 12.97 18.61 -14.59
CA PRO A 96 11.62 19.00 -14.16
C PRO A 96 10.59 18.97 -15.30
N GLN A 97 11.01 19.28 -16.53
CA GLN A 97 10.11 19.34 -17.68
C GLN A 97 9.50 17.97 -18.05
N LYS A 98 10.27 16.91 -17.89
CA LYS A 98 9.79 15.54 -18.07
C LYS A 98 8.61 15.21 -17.16
N TYR A 99 8.70 15.60 -15.89
CA TYR A 99 7.64 15.37 -14.90
C TYR A 99 6.44 16.30 -15.12
N MET A 100 6.69 17.58 -15.38
CA MET A 100 5.64 18.54 -15.68
C MET A 100 4.88 18.18 -16.96
N GLY A 101 5.55 17.71 -17.98
CA GLY A 101 4.94 17.24 -19.23
C GLY A 101 3.99 16.06 -19.01
N ARG A 102 4.41 15.09 -18.16
CA ARG A 102 3.56 13.95 -17.78
C ARG A 102 2.33 14.41 -16.99
N THR A 103 2.50 15.28 -16.02
CA THR A 103 1.41 15.82 -15.21
C THR A 103 0.42 16.62 -16.06
N ARG A 104 0.91 17.50 -16.97
CA ARG A 104 0.06 18.27 -17.89
C ARG A 104 -0.75 17.36 -18.82
N ARG A 105 -0.12 16.28 -19.33
CA ARG A 105 -0.81 15.29 -20.16
C ARG A 105 -1.90 14.60 -19.37
N TRP A 106 -1.60 14.10 -18.18
CA TRP A 106 -2.56 13.44 -17.32
C TRP A 106 -3.73 14.35 -16.95
N VAL A 107 -3.48 15.61 -16.56
CA VAL A 107 -4.54 16.60 -16.25
C VAL A 107 -5.44 16.84 -17.47
N ARG A 108 -4.88 16.91 -18.67
CA ARG A 108 -5.64 17.08 -19.90
C ARG A 108 -6.57 15.90 -20.18
N GLU A 109 -6.05 14.69 -20.00
CA GLU A 109 -6.80 13.44 -20.21
C GLU A 109 -7.86 13.20 -19.12
N ASN A 110 -7.68 13.78 -17.92
CA ASN A 110 -8.57 13.61 -16.77
C ASN A 110 -9.16 14.94 -16.28
N LEU A 111 -9.54 15.82 -17.18
CA LEU A 111 -9.94 17.20 -16.87
C LEU A 111 -11.17 17.28 -15.94
N GLU A 112 -12.19 16.47 -16.19
CA GLU A 112 -13.40 16.42 -15.35
C GLU A 112 -13.10 15.94 -13.93
N TYR A 113 -12.33 14.87 -13.79
CA TYR A 113 -11.88 14.38 -12.48
C TYR A 113 -11.11 15.48 -11.72
N THR A 114 -10.17 16.15 -12.37
CA THR A 114 -9.37 17.22 -11.77
C THR A 114 -10.22 18.38 -11.29
N ARG A 115 -11.23 18.79 -12.09
CA ARG A 115 -12.17 19.85 -11.73
C ARG A 115 -13.04 19.48 -10.52
N THR A 116 -13.58 18.26 -10.52
CA THR A 116 -14.43 17.75 -9.43
C THR A 116 -13.64 17.64 -8.13
N TYR A 117 -12.43 17.08 -8.19
CA TYR A 117 -11.54 16.97 -7.05
C TYR A 117 -11.19 18.35 -6.47
N SER A 118 -10.81 19.31 -7.32
CA SER A 118 -10.47 20.67 -6.89
C SER A 118 -11.66 21.37 -6.22
N ARG A 119 -12.85 21.26 -6.76
CA ARG A 119 -14.08 21.82 -6.14
C ARG A 119 -14.32 21.24 -4.76
N ALA A 120 -14.28 19.91 -4.62
CA ALA A 120 -14.48 19.23 -3.34
C ALA A 120 -13.39 19.62 -2.31
N TYR A 121 -12.14 19.72 -2.74
CA TYR A 121 -11.03 20.13 -1.88
C TYR A 121 -11.23 21.55 -1.34
N TYR A 122 -11.54 22.53 -2.19
CA TYR A 122 -11.75 23.92 -1.79
C TYR A 122 -13.03 24.11 -0.97
N GLN A 123 -14.05 23.32 -1.20
CA GLN A 123 -15.25 23.31 -0.37
C GLN A 123 -14.94 22.86 1.05
N LYS A 124 -14.27 21.70 1.22
CA LYS A 124 -13.82 21.23 2.53
C LYS A 124 -12.92 22.23 3.26
N LYS A 125 -12.02 22.89 2.53
CA LYS A 125 -11.13 23.89 3.12
C LYS A 125 -11.91 25.11 3.62
N ARG A 126 -12.93 25.57 2.91
CA ARG A 126 -13.82 26.66 3.35
C ARG A 126 -14.62 26.27 4.59
N GLU A 127 -15.19 25.07 4.62
CA GLU A 127 -15.95 24.54 5.77
C GLU A 127 -15.06 24.40 7.01
N ALA A 128 -13.80 23.99 6.86
CA ALA A 128 -12.82 23.89 7.95
C ALA A 128 -12.33 25.26 8.45
N SER A 129 -12.48 26.33 7.68
CA SER A 129 -12.02 27.69 8.03
C SER A 129 -13.14 28.59 8.55
N ALA A 130 -14.38 28.10 8.52
CA ALA A 130 -15.57 28.77 9.06
C ALA A 130 -15.80 28.38 10.50
#